data_975303d60c5b80a9b18eb1d8589af4d2
#
_entry.id   975303d60c5b80a9b18eb1d8589af4d2
#
_cell.length_a   1.000
_cell.length_b   1.000
_cell.length_c   1.000
_cell.angle_alpha   90.00
_cell.angle_beta   90.00
_cell.angle_gamma   90.00
#
_symmetry.space_group_name_H-M   'P 1'
#
loop_
_entity.id
_entity.type
_entity.pdbx_description
1 polymer ?
#
loop_
_entity_poly.entity_id
_entity_poly.type
_entity_poly.pdbx_seq_one_letter_code
_entity_poly.pdbx_strand_id
1 'polypeptide(L)'
;MKDLLKQIILEQQDVLQAQNKRYVQRYIADEWLTTTEILIISGIRRCGKSVLVQQIRDRLEEKDFYFNFDDERLASFKLEDFQKLQECFVELFGEQHTYYFDEIQNIEGWERFVRRLYNAGNKVVITGSNARMLSREFGTHLTGRYIQVEIYPFSFGEYLLMQGVAVTAKTMYTTAGRASIMNNFAGYLTSGGFPKYLQDGSMAYLSSLYESIIYRDILTRNGLTNEKEMLELMFYLASNATKRITYSSLGKIVGIQHPDTIKNYLEYIQQTYLIFQLFRYDPSVKKQMSNPKKIYFVDNAIISCIGFNATENKGVFLENMVFVELKRRGLDVYYYSDKKECDFIVRQGIRITDAYQVTLNMSSPQTREREIAGVREAMQAYSLSKGYIITFEGKETITFEDNTVVEVIPAWEWMLQYDPAKA
;
A
#
# COMPACT_ATOMS: atom_id res chain seq x y z
N MET A 1 14.56 27.75 -20.72
CA MET A 1 13.50 26.94 -20.06
C MET A 1 12.70 26.14 -21.09
N LYS A 2 12.02 26.70 -22.11
CA LYS A 2 11.25 25.93 -23.11
C LYS A 2 12.07 24.86 -23.81
N ASP A 3 13.28 25.14 -24.27
CA ASP A 3 14.13 24.15 -24.96
C ASP A 3 14.51 23.01 -24.03
N LEU A 4 14.82 23.29 -22.76
CA LEU A 4 15.06 22.27 -21.75
C LEU A 4 13.81 21.40 -21.51
N LEU A 5 12.64 22.01 -21.42
CA LEU A 5 11.38 21.26 -21.23
C LEU A 5 11.09 20.35 -22.42
N LYS A 6 11.28 20.84 -23.67
CA LYS A 6 11.12 20.00 -24.87
C LYS A 6 12.10 18.84 -24.89
N GLN A 7 13.36 19.10 -24.53
CA GLN A 7 14.38 18.05 -24.42
C GLN A 7 13.94 16.97 -23.39
N ILE A 8 13.55 17.38 -22.18
CA ILE A 8 13.11 16.44 -21.14
C ILE A 8 11.89 15.65 -21.60
N ILE A 9 10.88 16.31 -22.21
CA ILE A 9 9.69 15.63 -22.73
C ILE A 9 10.07 14.52 -23.71
N LEU A 10 10.92 14.83 -24.70
CA LEU A 10 11.31 13.86 -25.73
C LEU A 10 12.14 12.72 -25.14
N GLU A 11 13.13 13.01 -24.29
CA GLU A 11 13.92 11.99 -23.61
C GLU A 11 13.07 11.07 -22.72
N GLN A 12 12.09 11.63 -22.00
CA GLN A 12 11.17 10.82 -21.20
C GLN A 12 10.26 9.93 -22.07
N GLN A 13 9.83 10.41 -23.26
CA GLN A 13 9.10 9.58 -24.22
C GLN A 13 9.96 8.43 -24.75
N ASP A 14 11.21 8.70 -25.10
CA ASP A 14 12.15 7.67 -25.57
C ASP A 14 12.38 6.58 -24.51
N VAL A 15 12.56 6.98 -23.24
CA VAL A 15 12.70 6.04 -22.12
C VAL A 15 11.46 5.15 -21.98
N LEU A 16 10.26 5.72 -22.10
CA LEU A 16 9.01 4.97 -22.02
C LEU A 16 8.85 3.99 -23.18
N GLN A 17 9.21 4.38 -24.40
CA GLN A 17 9.17 3.51 -25.57
C GLN A 17 10.20 2.38 -25.48
N ALA A 18 11.41 2.68 -25.01
CA ALA A 18 12.47 1.68 -24.82
C ALA A 18 12.13 0.66 -23.72
N GLN A 19 11.32 1.07 -22.73
CA GLN A 19 10.85 0.23 -21.65
C GLN A 19 9.68 -0.68 -22.04
N ASN A 20 9.33 -0.81 -23.33
CA ASN A 20 8.24 -1.66 -23.84
C ASN A 20 8.48 -3.16 -23.52
N LYS A 21 8.83 -3.40 -22.25
CA LYS A 21 9.14 -4.70 -21.65
C LYS A 21 7.86 -5.28 -21.05
N ARG A 22 7.84 -6.61 -20.91
CA ARG A 22 6.75 -7.37 -20.30
C ARG A 22 6.56 -6.96 -18.84
N TYR A 23 5.76 -5.92 -18.61
CA TYR A 23 5.28 -5.58 -17.27
C TYR A 23 4.20 -6.56 -16.83
N VAL A 24 4.18 -6.84 -15.54
CA VAL A 24 3.01 -7.50 -14.94
C VAL A 24 1.81 -6.58 -15.12
N GLN A 25 0.77 -7.08 -15.77
CA GLN A 25 -0.48 -6.32 -15.95
C GLN A 25 -1.18 -6.15 -14.62
N ARG A 26 -1.50 -4.91 -14.29
CA ARG A 26 -2.30 -4.56 -13.13
C ARG A 26 -3.77 -4.42 -13.50
N TYR A 27 -4.63 -4.61 -12.51
CA TYR A 27 -6.03 -4.27 -12.66
C TYR A 27 -6.18 -2.76 -12.91
N ILE A 28 -6.96 -2.43 -13.93
CA ILE A 28 -7.36 -1.07 -14.28
C ILE A 28 -8.88 -1.09 -14.42
N ALA A 29 -9.58 -0.40 -13.52
CA ALA A 29 -11.02 -0.27 -13.59
C ALA A 29 -11.44 0.58 -14.81
N ASP A 30 -12.50 0.21 -15.47
CA ASP A 30 -13.02 0.97 -16.62
C ASP A 30 -13.40 2.41 -16.21
N GLU A 31 -13.85 2.59 -14.97
CA GLU A 31 -14.11 3.91 -14.39
C GLU A 31 -12.89 4.82 -14.46
N TRP A 32 -11.68 4.31 -14.24
CA TRP A 32 -10.44 5.13 -14.29
C TRP A 32 -10.16 5.65 -15.70
N LEU A 33 -10.59 4.92 -16.72
CA LEU A 33 -10.40 5.30 -18.12
C LEU A 33 -11.46 6.30 -18.57
N THR A 34 -12.67 6.23 -18.01
CA THR A 34 -13.83 7.02 -18.45
C THR A 34 -14.15 8.22 -17.58
N THR A 35 -13.67 8.26 -16.33
CA THR A 35 -13.95 9.34 -15.39
C THR A 35 -13.47 10.70 -15.91
N THR A 36 -14.26 11.74 -15.65
CA THR A 36 -13.87 13.14 -15.83
C THR A 36 -13.11 13.70 -14.63
N GLU A 37 -13.15 12.99 -13.48
CA GLU A 37 -12.44 13.39 -12.27
C GLU A 37 -10.93 13.19 -12.42
N ILE A 38 -10.15 13.94 -11.66
CA ILE A 38 -8.69 13.77 -11.59
C ILE A 38 -8.39 12.40 -11.00
N LEU A 39 -7.69 11.55 -11.75
CA LEU A 39 -7.26 10.25 -11.25
C LEU A 39 -5.91 10.39 -10.53
N ILE A 40 -5.91 10.02 -9.26
CA ILE A 40 -4.73 10.09 -8.39
C ILE A 40 -4.27 8.70 -8.03
N ILE A 41 -3.08 8.33 -8.48
CA ILE A 41 -2.45 7.05 -8.18
C ILE A 41 -1.40 7.29 -7.08
N SER A 42 -1.71 6.82 -5.87
CA SER A 42 -0.87 6.98 -4.69
C SER A 42 -0.29 5.63 -4.22
N GLY A 43 0.75 5.68 -3.40
CA GLY A 43 1.37 4.48 -2.83
C GLY A 43 2.87 4.66 -2.62
N ILE A 44 3.49 3.71 -1.94
CA ILE A 44 4.91 3.76 -1.60
C ILE A 44 5.80 3.94 -2.84
N ARG A 45 6.95 4.58 -2.65
CA ARG A 45 7.99 4.68 -3.69
C ARG A 45 8.35 3.29 -4.25
N ARG A 46 8.48 3.16 -5.58
CA ARG A 46 8.86 1.92 -6.29
C ARG A 46 7.84 0.77 -6.25
N CYS A 47 6.59 0.99 -5.84
CA CYS A 47 5.54 -0.03 -5.92
C CYS A 47 4.94 -0.21 -7.34
N GLY A 48 5.33 0.61 -8.32
CA GLY A 48 4.90 0.49 -9.72
C GLY A 48 3.85 1.53 -10.18
N LYS A 49 3.76 2.72 -9.54
CA LYS A 49 2.86 3.82 -9.96
C LYS A 49 3.06 4.25 -11.40
N SER A 50 4.30 4.58 -11.78
CA SER A 50 4.65 5.01 -13.15
C SER A 50 4.32 3.95 -14.20
N VAL A 51 4.50 2.65 -13.86
CA VAL A 51 4.12 1.54 -14.74
C VAL A 51 2.60 1.46 -14.90
N LEU A 52 1.83 1.67 -13.82
CA LEU A 52 0.37 1.70 -13.92
C LEU A 52 -0.11 2.89 -14.77
N VAL A 53 0.51 4.08 -14.62
CA VAL A 53 0.22 5.22 -15.52
C VAL A 53 0.48 4.84 -16.97
N GLN A 54 1.60 4.16 -17.26
CA GLN A 54 1.91 3.69 -18.61
C GLN A 54 0.84 2.72 -19.14
N GLN A 55 0.39 1.77 -18.32
CA GLN A 55 -0.67 0.83 -18.71
C GLN A 55 -2.02 1.53 -18.94
N ILE A 56 -2.32 2.61 -18.21
CA ILE A 56 -3.49 3.46 -18.46
C ILE A 56 -3.35 4.21 -19.78
N ARG A 57 -2.17 4.81 -20.02
CA ARG A 57 -1.86 5.53 -21.28
C ARG A 57 -2.02 4.62 -22.50
N ASP A 58 -1.55 3.36 -22.39
CA ASP A 58 -1.63 2.39 -23.49
C ASP A 58 -3.07 2.01 -23.86
N ARG A 59 -4.04 2.26 -22.97
CA ARG A 59 -5.49 2.03 -23.20
C ARG A 59 -6.24 3.27 -23.68
N LEU A 60 -5.62 4.45 -23.66
CA LEU A 60 -6.23 5.71 -24.09
C LEU A 60 -5.64 6.16 -25.43
N GLU A 61 -6.43 6.92 -26.21
CA GLU A 61 -6.00 7.43 -27.51
C GLU A 61 -4.93 8.53 -27.36
N GLU A 62 -5.21 9.51 -26.48
CA GLU A 62 -4.30 10.60 -26.18
C GLU A 62 -3.31 10.17 -25.09
N LYS A 63 -2.01 10.13 -25.41
CA LYS A 63 -0.97 9.59 -24.53
C LYS A 63 0.33 10.38 -24.47
N ASP A 64 0.43 11.50 -25.23
CA ASP A 64 1.73 12.16 -25.39
C ASP A 64 2.02 13.22 -24.34
N PHE A 65 1.00 13.78 -23.66
CA PHE A 65 1.20 14.80 -22.62
C PHE A 65 1.60 14.15 -21.29
N TYR A 66 2.74 13.47 -21.29
CA TYR A 66 3.35 12.85 -20.11
C TYR A 66 4.56 13.65 -19.63
N PHE A 67 4.68 13.83 -18.31
CA PHE A 67 5.83 14.47 -17.69
C PHE A 67 6.10 13.91 -16.29
N ASN A 68 7.36 13.53 -16.05
CA ASN A 68 7.83 13.07 -14.74
C ASN A 68 8.62 14.20 -14.05
N PHE A 69 8.17 14.60 -12.88
CA PHE A 69 8.77 15.65 -12.07
C PHE A 69 9.86 15.15 -11.09
N ASP A 70 10.29 13.90 -11.19
CA ASP A 70 11.46 13.37 -10.43
C ASP A 70 12.76 13.47 -11.23
N ASP A 71 12.88 14.49 -12.07
CA ASP A 71 14.06 14.81 -12.90
C ASP A 71 14.84 15.94 -12.23
N GLU A 72 16.15 15.74 -11.99
CA GLU A 72 17.02 16.70 -11.30
C GLU A 72 17.16 18.03 -12.03
N ARG A 73 16.98 18.05 -13.34
CA ARG A 73 17.02 19.26 -14.18
C ARG A 73 15.87 20.22 -13.87
N LEU A 74 14.85 19.72 -13.18
CA LEU A 74 13.68 20.50 -12.75
C LEU A 74 13.84 21.15 -11.38
N ALA A 75 15.03 21.15 -10.78
CA ALA A 75 15.29 21.74 -9.47
C ALA A 75 14.89 23.22 -9.37
N SER A 76 14.89 23.96 -10.49
CA SER A 76 14.46 25.36 -10.56
C SER A 76 13.04 25.56 -11.11
N PHE A 77 12.31 24.48 -11.42
CA PHE A 77 10.96 24.54 -11.97
C PHE A 77 9.97 25.04 -10.91
N LYS A 78 9.14 26.01 -11.30
CA LYS A 78 8.16 26.67 -10.43
C LYS A 78 6.75 26.62 -11.03
N LEU A 79 5.78 27.04 -10.23
CA LEU A 79 4.36 27.12 -10.65
C LEU A 79 4.17 27.87 -11.99
N GLU A 80 4.97 28.92 -12.22
CA GLU A 80 4.91 29.75 -13.43
C GLU A 80 5.34 28.97 -14.70
N ASP A 81 6.16 27.94 -14.55
CA ASP A 81 6.70 27.16 -15.66
C ASP A 81 5.72 26.12 -16.21
N PHE A 82 4.65 25.78 -15.46
CA PHE A 82 3.60 24.89 -15.96
C PHE A 82 2.93 25.40 -17.24
N GLN A 83 2.80 26.73 -17.40
CA GLN A 83 2.27 27.30 -18.65
C GLN A 83 3.22 27.02 -19.81
N LYS A 84 4.53 27.17 -19.61
CA LYS A 84 5.55 26.86 -20.63
C LYS A 84 5.56 25.36 -20.96
N LEU A 85 5.36 24.49 -19.94
CA LEU A 85 5.25 23.04 -20.16
C LEU A 85 4.05 22.71 -21.05
N GLN A 86 2.87 23.32 -20.78
CA GLN A 86 1.68 23.13 -21.59
C GLN A 86 1.90 23.57 -23.05
N GLU A 87 2.55 24.72 -23.25
CA GLU A 87 2.90 25.24 -24.58
C GLU A 87 3.85 24.27 -25.31
N CYS A 88 4.87 23.72 -24.62
CA CYS A 88 5.79 22.75 -25.19
C CYS A 88 5.06 21.46 -25.64
N PHE A 89 4.11 20.98 -24.88
CA PHE A 89 3.30 19.82 -25.27
C PHE A 89 2.54 20.07 -26.57
N VAL A 90 1.84 21.20 -26.66
CA VAL A 90 1.06 21.55 -27.88
C VAL A 90 1.99 21.76 -29.06
N GLU A 91 3.14 22.41 -28.87
CA GLU A 91 4.13 22.61 -29.93
C GLU A 91 4.74 21.29 -30.46
N LEU A 92 4.88 20.27 -29.61
CA LEU A 92 5.47 18.98 -30.00
C LEU A 92 4.45 17.97 -30.58
N PHE A 93 3.23 17.95 -30.02
CA PHE A 93 2.30 16.85 -30.29
C PHE A 93 0.91 17.31 -30.82
N GLY A 94 0.71 18.64 -30.95
CA GLY A 94 -0.62 19.18 -31.26
C GLY A 94 -1.53 19.24 -30.05
N GLU A 95 -2.82 19.53 -30.25
CA GLU A 95 -3.80 19.64 -29.18
C GLU A 95 -4.22 18.24 -28.67
N GLN A 96 -4.12 18.05 -27.38
CA GLN A 96 -4.65 16.91 -26.64
C GLN A 96 -5.27 17.40 -25.34
N HIS A 97 -6.19 16.60 -24.77
CA HIS A 97 -6.96 16.92 -23.58
C HIS A 97 -6.68 15.99 -22.40
N THR A 98 -5.72 15.08 -22.53
CA THR A 98 -5.36 14.11 -21.48
C THR A 98 -3.92 14.33 -21.04
N TYR A 99 -3.74 14.59 -19.75
CA TYR A 99 -2.43 14.88 -19.13
C TYR A 99 -2.05 13.80 -18.12
N TYR A 100 -0.77 13.41 -18.13
CA TYR A 100 -0.20 12.41 -17.22
C TYR A 100 1.02 13.00 -16.52
N PHE A 101 0.92 13.20 -15.20
CA PHE A 101 1.99 13.77 -14.38
C PHE A 101 2.48 12.78 -13.34
N ASP A 102 3.74 12.39 -13.45
CA ASP A 102 4.38 11.47 -12.52
C ASP A 102 5.16 12.26 -11.46
N GLU A 103 5.01 11.87 -10.17
CA GLU A 103 5.62 12.48 -8.99
C GLU A 103 5.42 14.03 -8.93
N ILE A 104 4.20 14.52 -9.30
CA ILE A 104 3.90 15.95 -9.42
C ILE A 104 4.06 16.73 -8.10
N GLN A 105 3.98 16.05 -6.96
CA GLN A 105 4.15 16.64 -5.64
C GLN A 105 5.57 17.19 -5.38
N ASN A 106 6.51 16.95 -6.28
CA ASN A 106 7.84 17.56 -6.19
C ASN A 106 7.83 19.07 -6.51
N ILE A 107 6.73 19.59 -7.09
CA ILE A 107 6.60 21.02 -7.45
C ILE A 107 5.58 21.68 -6.52
N GLU A 108 5.97 22.72 -5.81
CA GLU A 108 5.07 23.48 -4.94
C GLU A 108 3.98 24.22 -5.73
N GLY A 109 2.73 24.14 -5.27
CA GLY A 109 1.58 24.80 -5.88
C GLY A 109 1.02 24.10 -7.13
N TRP A 110 1.46 22.88 -7.42
CA TRP A 110 1.02 22.07 -8.57
C TRP A 110 -0.51 21.91 -8.64
N GLU A 111 -1.18 21.86 -7.50
CA GLU A 111 -2.63 21.65 -7.39
C GLU A 111 -3.43 22.76 -8.08
N ARG A 112 -2.88 23.99 -8.16
CA ARG A 112 -3.50 25.13 -8.85
C ARG A 112 -3.51 24.89 -10.36
N PHE A 113 -2.42 24.35 -10.88
CA PHE A 113 -2.30 24.02 -12.30
C PHE A 113 -3.23 22.87 -12.66
N VAL A 114 -3.23 21.77 -11.91
CA VAL A 114 -4.11 20.63 -12.13
C VAL A 114 -5.58 21.03 -12.07
N ARG A 115 -5.97 21.87 -11.09
CA ARG A 115 -7.33 22.41 -11.00
C ARG A 115 -7.69 23.25 -12.24
N ARG A 116 -6.76 24.03 -12.78
CA ARG A 116 -7.00 24.81 -14.01
C ARG A 116 -7.25 23.88 -15.19
N LEU A 117 -6.47 22.84 -15.37
CA LEU A 117 -6.68 21.82 -16.42
C LEU A 117 -8.04 21.13 -16.29
N TYR A 118 -8.38 20.70 -15.08
CA TYR A 118 -9.67 20.07 -14.78
C TYR A 118 -10.85 21.00 -15.13
N ASN A 119 -10.79 22.26 -14.69
CA ASN A 119 -11.85 23.23 -14.96
C ASN A 119 -11.98 23.58 -16.47
N ALA A 120 -10.93 23.35 -17.25
CA ALA A 120 -10.96 23.46 -18.72
C ALA A 120 -11.46 22.19 -19.41
N GLY A 121 -11.93 21.19 -18.65
CA GLY A 121 -12.47 19.94 -19.19
C GLY A 121 -11.44 18.90 -19.59
N ASN A 122 -10.19 19.06 -19.16
CA ASN A 122 -9.15 18.07 -19.46
C ASN A 122 -9.19 16.91 -18.47
N LYS A 123 -8.88 15.72 -18.96
CA LYS A 123 -8.57 14.54 -18.14
C LYS A 123 -7.17 14.65 -17.57
N VAL A 124 -7.04 14.40 -16.27
CA VAL A 124 -5.73 14.48 -15.60
C VAL A 124 -5.48 13.22 -14.76
N VAL A 125 -4.37 12.56 -15.03
CA VAL A 125 -3.87 11.41 -14.27
C VAL A 125 -2.56 11.83 -13.59
N ILE A 126 -2.50 11.70 -12.26
CA ILE A 126 -1.31 12.08 -11.50
C ILE A 126 -0.85 10.94 -10.58
N THR A 127 0.45 10.91 -10.31
CA THR A 127 0.98 10.05 -9.26
C THR A 127 1.60 10.84 -8.12
N GLY A 128 1.69 10.18 -6.97
CA GLY A 128 2.42 10.68 -5.82
C GLY A 128 2.77 9.62 -4.80
N SER A 129 3.95 9.75 -4.21
CA SER A 129 4.47 8.85 -3.18
C SER A 129 4.25 9.36 -1.75
N ASN A 130 3.46 10.41 -1.55
CA ASN A 130 3.21 11.00 -0.25
C ASN A 130 1.71 11.24 0.00
N ALA A 131 1.14 10.51 0.97
CA ALA A 131 -0.28 10.57 1.32
C ALA A 131 -0.72 11.96 1.83
N ARG A 132 0.14 12.64 2.60
CA ARG A 132 -0.21 13.94 3.22
C ARG A 132 -0.29 15.07 2.21
N MET A 133 0.67 15.15 1.28
CA MET A 133 0.64 16.18 0.25
C MET A 133 -0.63 16.07 -0.56
N LEU A 134 -0.98 14.81 -0.91
CA LEU A 134 -2.20 14.54 -1.62
C LEU A 134 -3.45 14.95 -0.79
N SER A 135 -3.57 14.52 0.47
CA SER A 135 -4.77 14.76 1.29
C SER A 135 -4.94 16.22 1.74
N ARG A 136 -3.84 16.94 2.09
CA ARG A 136 -3.90 18.33 2.54
C ARG A 136 -4.23 19.29 1.40
N GLU A 137 -3.62 19.09 0.25
CA GLU A 137 -3.82 19.93 -0.94
C GLU A 137 -5.19 19.65 -1.56
N PHE A 138 -5.68 18.39 -1.50
CA PHE A 138 -7.03 18.05 -1.97
C PHE A 138 -8.14 18.62 -1.10
N GLY A 139 -7.97 18.57 0.22
CA GLY A 139 -8.95 19.15 1.14
C GLY A 139 -9.15 20.66 0.94
N THR A 140 -8.13 21.38 0.45
CA THR A 140 -8.19 22.82 0.25
C THR A 140 -8.45 23.26 -1.20
N HIS A 141 -7.94 22.53 -2.18
CA HIS A 141 -7.92 23.01 -3.57
C HIS A 141 -8.65 22.13 -4.59
N LEU A 142 -8.78 20.81 -4.33
CA LEU A 142 -9.36 19.83 -5.27
C LEU A 142 -10.59 19.10 -4.72
N THR A 143 -11.22 19.61 -3.68
CA THR A 143 -12.36 18.98 -2.98
C THR A 143 -13.43 18.48 -3.94
N GLY A 144 -13.74 17.17 -3.90
CA GLY A 144 -14.82 16.55 -4.68
C GLY A 144 -14.54 16.41 -6.18
N ARG A 145 -13.28 16.55 -6.64
CA ARG A 145 -12.89 16.55 -8.06
C ARG A 145 -11.90 15.46 -8.41
N TYR A 146 -11.72 14.46 -7.56
CA TYR A 146 -10.73 13.41 -7.78
C TYR A 146 -11.22 12.03 -7.33
N ILE A 147 -10.68 11.02 -7.97
CA ILE A 147 -10.71 9.63 -7.53
C ILE A 147 -9.29 9.27 -7.10
N GLN A 148 -9.13 8.78 -5.87
CA GLN A 148 -7.83 8.34 -5.37
C GLN A 148 -7.77 6.81 -5.38
N VAL A 149 -6.72 6.30 -6.00
CA VAL A 149 -6.39 4.88 -6.04
C VAL A 149 -5.07 4.67 -5.31
N GLU A 150 -5.10 3.88 -4.24
CA GLU A 150 -3.92 3.51 -3.50
C GLU A 150 -3.39 2.17 -4.01
N ILE A 151 -2.15 2.15 -4.48
CA ILE A 151 -1.51 0.92 -4.95
C ILE A 151 -0.39 0.48 -4.03
N TYR A 152 -0.26 -0.82 -3.92
CA TYR A 152 0.70 -1.52 -3.07
C TYR A 152 1.77 -2.21 -3.94
N PRO A 153 2.89 -2.68 -3.35
CA PRO A 153 3.72 -3.70 -3.99
C PRO A 153 2.86 -4.85 -4.53
N PHE A 154 3.37 -5.69 -5.40
CA PHE A 154 2.58 -6.74 -6.05
C PHE A 154 1.75 -7.55 -5.04
N SER A 155 0.49 -7.81 -5.39
CA SER A 155 -0.35 -8.82 -4.73
C SER A 155 0.20 -10.21 -5.00
N PHE A 156 -0.30 -11.22 -4.27
CA PHE A 156 0.11 -12.61 -4.55
C PHE A 156 -0.28 -13.05 -5.97
N GLY A 157 -1.42 -12.61 -6.48
CA GLY A 157 -1.81 -12.86 -7.87
C GLY A 157 -0.84 -12.23 -8.88
N GLU A 158 -0.44 -10.97 -8.69
CA GLU A 158 0.54 -10.28 -9.53
C GLU A 158 1.95 -10.92 -9.41
N TYR A 159 2.33 -11.38 -8.21
CA TYR A 159 3.55 -12.15 -8.00
C TYR A 159 3.55 -13.46 -8.82
N LEU A 160 2.45 -14.22 -8.79
CA LEU A 160 2.32 -15.43 -9.59
C LEU A 160 2.41 -15.17 -11.09
N LEU A 161 1.78 -14.09 -11.57
CA LEU A 161 1.91 -13.66 -12.98
C LEU A 161 3.37 -13.36 -13.33
N MET A 162 4.11 -12.70 -12.46
CA MET A 162 5.53 -12.42 -12.66
C MET A 162 6.34 -13.71 -12.70
N GLN A 163 6.01 -14.73 -11.89
CA GLN A 163 6.64 -16.04 -11.89
C GLN A 163 6.19 -16.94 -13.07
N GLY A 164 5.32 -16.44 -13.97
CA GLY A 164 4.78 -17.21 -15.09
C GLY A 164 3.75 -18.29 -14.65
N VAL A 165 3.21 -18.18 -13.45
CA VAL A 165 2.21 -19.12 -12.92
C VAL A 165 0.81 -18.55 -13.13
N ALA A 166 0.07 -19.16 -14.06
CA ALA A 166 -1.32 -18.78 -14.31
C ALA A 166 -2.25 -19.40 -13.26
N VAL A 167 -3.11 -18.56 -12.65
CA VAL A 167 -4.16 -19.01 -11.73
C VAL A 167 -5.36 -19.46 -12.54
N THR A 168 -5.54 -20.77 -12.66
CA THR A 168 -6.62 -21.41 -13.40
C THR A 168 -7.31 -22.48 -12.54
N ALA A 169 -8.48 -22.96 -12.94
CA ALA A 169 -9.11 -24.09 -12.27
C ALA A 169 -8.16 -25.30 -12.17
N LYS A 170 -7.36 -25.55 -13.21
CA LYS A 170 -6.36 -26.64 -13.19
C LYS A 170 -5.30 -26.42 -12.11
N THR A 171 -4.72 -25.24 -11.98
CA THR A 171 -3.70 -24.95 -10.95
C THR A 171 -4.29 -24.94 -9.55
N MET A 172 -5.55 -24.55 -9.38
CA MET A 172 -6.23 -24.53 -8.08
C MET A 172 -6.64 -25.91 -7.56
N TYR A 173 -6.95 -26.86 -8.45
CA TYR A 173 -7.53 -28.14 -8.04
C TYR A 173 -6.61 -29.35 -8.25
N THR A 174 -5.55 -29.25 -9.07
CA THR A 174 -4.59 -30.37 -9.21
C THR A 174 -3.55 -30.34 -8.12
N THR A 175 -3.07 -31.53 -7.70
CA THR A 175 -2.00 -31.64 -6.69
C THR A 175 -0.74 -30.90 -7.08
N ALA A 176 -0.28 -31.04 -8.33
CA ALA A 176 0.91 -30.34 -8.82
C ALA A 176 0.71 -28.81 -8.87
N GLY A 177 -0.47 -28.34 -9.31
CA GLY A 177 -0.79 -26.92 -9.36
C GLY A 177 -0.83 -26.30 -7.96
N ARG A 178 -1.50 -26.94 -7.01
CA ARG A 178 -1.54 -26.49 -5.60
C ARG A 178 -0.14 -26.46 -4.98
N ALA A 179 0.66 -27.50 -5.18
CA ALA A 179 2.05 -27.52 -4.70
C ALA A 179 2.88 -26.37 -5.28
N SER A 180 2.70 -26.07 -6.57
CA SER A 180 3.35 -24.91 -7.21
C SER A 180 2.91 -23.60 -6.58
N ILE A 181 1.60 -23.37 -6.36
CA ILE A 181 1.06 -22.17 -5.72
C ILE A 181 1.60 -22.05 -4.28
N MET A 182 1.59 -23.13 -3.50
CA MET A 182 2.08 -23.11 -2.11
C MET A 182 3.58 -22.78 -2.02
N ASN A 183 4.41 -23.34 -2.92
CA ASN A 183 5.84 -23.03 -2.98
C ASN A 183 6.07 -21.55 -3.32
N ASN A 184 5.32 -21.00 -4.27
CA ASN A 184 5.36 -19.59 -4.62
C ASN A 184 4.87 -18.73 -3.45
N PHE A 185 3.84 -19.17 -2.71
CA PHE A 185 3.35 -18.45 -1.55
C PHE A 185 4.38 -18.40 -0.42
N ALA A 186 5.10 -19.48 -0.17
CA ALA A 186 6.20 -19.49 0.79
C ALA A 186 7.32 -18.51 0.42
N GLY A 187 7.64 -18.39 -0.88
CA GLY A 187 8.56 -17.38 -1.39
C GLY A 187 8.03 -15.97 -1.19
N TYR A 188 6.80 -15.71 -1.63
CA TYR A 188 6.15 -14.41 -1.51
C TYR A 188 6.02 -13.94 -0.05
N LEU A 189 5.76 -14.86 0.89
CA LEU A 189 5.68 -14.55 2.32
C LEU A 189 6.93 -13.84 2.84
N THR A 190 8.10 -14.20 2.34
CA THR A 190 9.38 -13.65 2.79
C THR A 190 9.91 -12.55 1.88
N SER A 191 9.77 -12.70 0.56
CA SER A 191 10.28 -11.73 -0.43
C SER A 191 9.38 -10.52 -0.60
N GLY A 192 8.11 -10.58 -0.16
CA GLY A 192 7.15 -9.52 -0.42
C GLY A 192 6.84 -9.32 -1.89
N GLY A 193 6.42 -8.11 -2.26
CA GLY A 193 5.88 -7.79 -3.58
C GLY A 193 6.58 -6.61 -4.30
N PHE A 194 7.72 -6.10 -3.84
CA PHE A 194 8.41 -5.01 -4.55
C PHE A 194 8.91 -5.45 -5.93
N PRO A 195 8.38 -4.89 -7.04
CA PRO A 195 8.63 -5.41 -8.39
C PRO A 195 10.10 -5.55 -8.75
N LYS A 196 10.89 -4.51 -8.50
CA LYS A 196 12.32 -4.48 -8.84
C LYS A 196 13.15 -5.44 -7.97
N TYR A 197 12.79 -5.54 -6.68
CA TYR A 197 13.44 -6.50 -5.79
C TYR A 197 13.17 -7.95 -6.23
N LEU A 198 11.96 -8.24 -6.63
CA LEU A 198 11.59 -9.58 -7.14
C LEU A 198 12.30 -9.93 -8.44
N GLN A 199 12.65 -8.94 -9.28
CA GLN A 199 13.41 -9.14 -10.50
C GLN A 199 14.89 -9.43 -10.25
N ASP A 200 15.50 -8.67 -9.34
CA ASP A 200 16.96 -8.64 -9.16
C ASP A 200 17.43 -9.48 -7.96
N GLY A 201 16.55 -9.77 -6.99
CA GLY A 201 16.87 -10.46 -5.73
C GLY A 201 17.84 -9.67 -4.82
N SER A 202 18.08 -8.40 -5.10
CA SER A 202 19.14 -7.61 -4.45
C SER A 202 18.69 -6.98 -3.15
N MET A 203 19.20 -7.48 -2.03
CA MET A 203 19.01 -6.83 -0.71
C MET A 203 19.59 -5.41 -0.69
N ALA A 204 20.68 -5.14 -1.41
CA ALA A 204 21.24 -3.81 -1.53
C ALA A 204 20.25 -2.81 -2.15
N TYR A 205 19.44 -3.27 -3.11
CA TYR A 205 18.34 -2.46 -3.64
C TYR A 205 17.29 -2.10 -2.58
N LEU A 206 16.87 -3.06 -1.75
CA LEU A 206 15.92 -2.79 -0.66
C LEU A 206 16.47 -1.83 0.38
N SER A 207 17.75 -2.01 0.77
CA SER A 207 18.42 -1.10 1.69
C SER A 207 18.47 0.32 1.14
N SER A 208 18.87 0.48 -0.13
CA SER A 208 18.91 1.78 -0.81
C SER A 208 17.50 2.41 -0.93
N LEU A 209 16.47 1.59 -1.21
CA LEU A 209 15.08 2.07 -1.24
C LEU A 209 14.65 2.57 0.14
N TYR A 210 14.89 1.79 1.19
CA TYR A 210 14.59 2.17 2.57
C TYR A 210 15.31 3.46 2.98
N GLU A 211 16.61 3.57 2.71
CA GLU A 211 17.41 4.77 2.98
C GLU A 211 16.83 5.99 2.22
N SER A 212 16.50 5.83 0.95
CA SER A 212 15.88 6.91 0.17
C SER A 212 14.56 7.40 0.79
N ILE A 213 13.73 6.49 1.32
CA ILE A 213 12.50 6.87 2.00
C ILE A 213 12.80 7.62 3.31
N ILE A 214 13.73 7.11 4.13
CA ILE A 214 14.09 7.75 5.40
C ILE A 214 14.69 9.13 5.18
N TYR A 215 15.76 9.23 4.38
CA TYR A 215 16.51 10.47 4.24
C TYR A 215 15.77 11.52 3.41
N ARG A 216 15.24 11.14 2.24
CA ARG A 216 14.60 12.09 1.32
C ARG A 216 13.15 12.38 1.70
N ASP A 217 12.35 11.31 1.88
CA ASP A 217 10.91 11.47 1.98
C ASP A 217 10.45 11.74 3.44
N ILE A 218 11.27 11.43 4.46
CA ILE A 218 10.95 11.69 5.87
C ILE A 218 11.82 12.82 6.43
N LEU A 219 13.14 12.62 6.57
CA LEU A 219 14.02 13.56 7.27
C LEU A 219 14.11 14.91 6.55
N THR A 220 14.56 14.92 5.30
CA THR A 220 14.74 16.15 4.53
C THR A 220 13.43 16.88 4.33
N ARG A 221 12.37 16.18 3.92
CA ARG A 221 11.06 16.79 3.63
C ARG A 221 10.42 17.45 4.85
N ASN A 222 10.62 16.90 6.06
CA ASN A 222 10.04 17.44 7.28
C ASN A 222 11.05 18.28 8.09
N GLY A 223 12.25 18.54 7.56
CA GLY A 223 13.29 19.32 8.23
C GLY A 223 13.77 18.68 9.54
N LEU A 224 13.81 17.37 9.63
CA LEU A 224 14.22 16.64 10.83
C LEU A 224 15.73 16.44 10.86
N THR A 225 16.33 16.66 12.02
CA THR A 225 17.77 16.47 12.28
C THR A 225 18.07 15.25 13.15
N ASN A 226 17.04 14.64 13.74
CA ASN A 226 17.15 13.50 14.65
C ASN A 226 17.20 12.17 13.88
N GLU A 227 18.26 12.01 13.08
CA GLU A 227 18.46 10.82 12.23
C GLU A 227 18.56 9.54 13.07
N LYS A 228 19.38 9.56 14.12
CA LYS A 228 19.64 8.39 14.96
C LYS A 228 18.36 7.86 15.59
N GLU A 229 17.58 8.73 16.20
CA GLU A 229 16.30 8.37 16.84
C GLU A 229 15.29 7.83 15.82
N MET A 230 15.27 8.35 14.58
CA MET A 230 14.43 7.86 13.52
C MET A 230 14.83 6.44 13.09
N LEU A 231 16.13 6.18 12.93
CA LEU A 231 16.63 4.85 12.56
C LEU A 231 16.39 3.83 13.68
N GLU A 232 16.62 4.19 14.94
CA GLU A 232 16.34 3.35 16.11
C GLU A 232 14.84 3.03 16.22
N LEU A 233 13.97 4.03 15.98
CA LEU A 233 12.53 3.84 15.93
C LEU A 233 12.14 2.83 14.85
N MET A 234 12.64 3.01 13.63
CA MET A 234 12.34 2.10 12.51
C MET A 234 12.83 0.68 12.76
N PHE A 235 14.04 0.52 13.29
CA PHE A 235 14.58 -0.79 13.67
C PHE A 235 13.70 -1.49 14.73
N TYR A 236 13.28 -0.73 15.76
CA TYR A 236 12.39 -1.27 16.78
C TYR A 236 11.03 -1.67 16.22
N LEU A 237 10.41 -0.82 15.38
CA LEU A 237 9.12 -1.10 14.77
C LEU A 237 9.18 -2.34 13.87
N ALA A 238 10.21 -2.49 13.04
CA ALA A 238 10.37 -3.65 12.17
C ALA A 238 10.60 -4.95 12.96
N SER A 239 11.41 -4.87 14.03
CA SER A 239 11.67 -6.02 14.92
C SER A 239 10.44 -6.41 15.79
N ASN A 240 9.46 -5.53 15.91
CA ASN A 240 8.24 -5.72 16.67
C ASN A 240 6.97 -5.46 15.82
N ALA A 241 7.04 -5.72 14.53
CA ALA A 241 5.87 -5.60 13.64
C ALA A 241 4.70 -6.44 14.19
N THR A 242 3.48 -5.99 13.94
CA THR A 242 2.20 -6.54 14.41
C THR A 242 1.94 -6.46 15.93
N LYS A 243 2.96 -6.13 16.73
CA LYS A 243 2.79 -6.00 18.19
C LYS A 243 2.17 -4.67 18.59
N ARG A 244 1.52 -4.66 19.74
CA ARG A 244 0.93 -3.45 20.33
C ARG A 244 2.01 -2.51 20.83
N ILE A 245 1.86 -1.24 20.52
CA ILE A 245 2.73 -0.15 20.97
C ILE A 245 1.96 1.00 21.58
N THR A 246 2.60 1.78 22.43
CA THR A 246 2.14 3.11 22.83
C THR A 246 3.22 4.14 22.54
N TYR A 247 2.83 5.39 22.29
CA TYR A 247 3.79 6.45 22.01
C TYR A 247 4.77 6.66 23.17
N SER A 248 4.27 6.55 24.42
CA SER A 248 5.11 6.67 25.61
C SER A 248 6.11 5.53 25.75
N SER A 249 5.74 4.27 25.41
CA SER A 249 6.70 3.16 25.44
C SER A 249 7.77 3.30 24.37
N LEU A 250 7.39 3.69 23.16
CA LEU A 250 8.35 3.96 22.10
C LEU A 250 9.31 5.09 22.45
N GLY A 251 8.80 6.20 23.00
CA GLY A 251 9.64 7.32 23.43
C GLY A 251 10.72 6.90 24.43
N LYS A 252 10.37 6.05 25.40
CA LYS A 252 11.35 5.52 26.38
C LYS A 252 12.44 4.65 25.71
N ILE A 253 12.07 3.88 24.68
CA ILE A 253 13.00 2.98 23.97
C ILE A 253 14.00 3.76 23.14
N VAL A 254 13.54 4.78 22.39
CA VAL A 254 14.37 5.57 21.48
C VAL A 254 14.92 6.86 22.11
N GLY A 255 14.76 7.04 23.44
CA GLY A 255 15.30 8.20 24.14
C GLY A 255 14.57 9.52 23.93
N ILE A 256 13.33 9.48 23.39
CA ILE A 256 12.51 10.68 23.14
C ILE A 256 11.54 10.88 24.31
N GLN A 257 11.67 12.01 25.03
CA GLN A 257 10.88 12.27 26.23
C GLN A 257 9.39 12.59 25.94
N HIS A 258 9.11 13.24 24.82
CA HIS A 258 7.77 13.73 24.50
C HIS A 258 7.02 12.74 23.58
N PRO A 259 5.90 12.12 24.04
CA PRO A 259 5.10 11.21 23.22
C PRO A 259 4.58 11.83 21.93
N ASP A 260 4.32 13.14 21.92
CA ASP A 260 3.85 13.85 20.71
C ASP A 260 4.91 13.86 19.59
N THR A 261 6.20 13.87 19.93
CA THR A 261 7.27 13.73 18.94
C THR A 261 7.22 12.36 18.27
N ILE A 262 7.03 11.29 19.05
CA ILE A 262 6.85 9.92 18.51
C ILE A 262 5.60 9.87 17.62
N LYS A 263 4.50 10.47 18.05
CA LYS A 263 3.28 10.54 17.25
C LYS A 263 3.53 11.20 15.89
N ASN A 264 4.24 12.34 15.88
CA ASN A 264 4.61 13.05 14.65
C ASN A 264 5.54 12.20 13.77
N TYR A 265 6.52 11.51 14.34
CA TYR A 265 7.41 10.62 13.59
C TYR A 265 6.66 9.48 12.93
N LEU A 266 5.77 8.81 13.67
CA LEU A 266 4.91 7.77 13.09
C LEU A 266 3.99 8.32 12.00
N GLU A 267 3.48 9.54 12.15
CA GLU A 267 2.69 10.21 11.12
C GLU A 267 3.53 10.48 9.85
N TYR A 268 4.76 10.98 9.99
CA TYR A 268 5.66 11.22 8.85
C TYR A 268 6.02 9.92 8.12
N ILE A 269 6.29 8.84 8.87
CA ILE A 269 6.57 7.52 8.30
C ILE A 269 5.32 6.99 7.56
N GLN A 270 4.13 7.08 8.17
CA GLN A 270 2.88 6.64 7.56
C GLN A 270 2.55 7.41 6.28
N GLN A 271 2.91 8.70 6.21
CA GLN A 271 2.71 9.51 5.00
C GLN A 271 3.50 9.01 3.79
N THR A 272 4.59 8.26 3.99
CA THR A 272 5.36 7.61 2.92
C THR A 272 4.78 6.24 2.52
N TYR A 273 3.69 5.80 3.12
CA TYR A 273 3.11 4.45 2.98
C TYR A 273 4.02 3.33 3.49
N LEU A 274 5.11 3.63 4.21
CA LEU A 274 6.04 2.63 4.71
C LEU A 274 5.43 1.77 5.82
N ILE A 275 4.66 2.41 6.72
CA ILE A 275 3.92 1.76 7.80
C ILE A 275 2.46 2.18 7.84
N PHE A 276 1.67 1.38 8.54
CA PHE A 276 0.28 1.67 8.90
C PHE A 276 0.08 1.49 10.40
N GLN A 277 -0.68 2.39 11.02
CA GLN A 277 -1.13 2.26 12.39
C GLN A 277 -2.52 1.63 12.41
N LEU A 278 -2.67 0.46 13.02
CA LEU A 278 -3.95 -0.18 13.22
C LEU A 278 -4.47 0.16 14.62
N PHE A 279 -5.66 0.74 14.66
CA PHE A 279 -6.32 1.15 15.89
C PHE A 279 -7.15 0.01 16.49
N ARG A 280 -7.24 -0.01 17.83
CA ARG A 280 -8.29 -0.80 18.50
C ARG A 280 -9.64 -0.19 18.20
N TYR A 281 -10.58 -1.00 17.78
CA TYR A 281 -11.96 -0.51 17.63
C TYR A 281 -12.57 -0.19 19.00
N ASP A 282 -13.16 0.98 19.09
CA ASP A 282 -13.98 1.40 20.23
C ASP A 282 -15.03 2.39 19.71
N PRO A 283 -16.30 2.32 20.13
CA PRO A 283 -17.32 3.30 19.76
C PRO A 283 -16.94 4.73 20.16
N SER A 284 -16.09 4.89 21.17
CA SER A 284 -15.56 6.18 21.60
C SER A 284 -14.27 6.52 20.86
N VAL A 285 -14.30 7.55 20.00
CA VAL A 285 -13.12 8.07 19.29
C VAL A 285 -11.98 8.43 20.25
N LYS A 286 -12.29 9.01 21.43
CA LYS A 286 -11.29 9.31 22.45
C LYS A 286 -10.54 8.05 22.90
N LYS A 287 -11.26 6.95 23.13
CA LYS A 287 -10.65 5.67 23.51
C LYS A 287 -9.85 5.07 22.34
N GLN A 288 -10.35 5.12 21.09
CA GLN A 288 -9.57 4.68 19.94
C GLN A 288 -8.24 5.40 19.87
N MET A 289 -8.22 6.71 20.05
CA MET A 289 -7.01 7.53 20.02
C MET A 289 -6.04 7.20 21.16
N SER A 290 -6.54 6.89 22.37
CA SER A 290 -5.70 6.62 23.55
C SER A 290 -5.23 5.17 23.67
N ASN A 291 -5.97 4.22 23.08
CA ASN A 291 -5.60 2.79 23.11
C ASN A 291 -4.27 2.52 22.40
N PRO A 292 -3.53 1.47 22.80
CA PRO A 292 -2.38 0.99 22.04
C PRO A 292 -2.73 0.75 20.57
N LYS A 293 -1.75 0.91 19.68
CA LYS A 293 -1.86 0.63 18.23
C LYS A 293 -1.00 -0.57 17.89
N LYS A 294 -1.35 -1.28 16.82
CA LYS A 294 -0.44 -2.22 16.17
C LYS A 294 0.20 -1.54 14.96
N ILE A 295 1.45 -1.88 14.64
CA ILE A 295 2.16 -1.34 13.48
C ILE A 295 2.32 -2.43 12.44
N TYR A 296 1.93 -2.13 11.21
CA TYR A 296 2.09 -2.98 10.06
C TYR A 296 2.96 -2.27 9.02
N PHE A 297 3.73 -3.04 8.28
CA PHE A 297 4.55 -2.54 7.17
C PHE A 297 3.85 -2.81 5.85
N VAL A 298 4.13 -1.97 4.87
CA VAL A 298 3.54 -2.12 3.52
C VAL A 298 3.95 -3.42 2.84
N ASP A 299 5.08 -4.01 3.25
CA ASP A 299 5.64 -5.20 2.64
C ASP A 299 6.61 -5.93 3.58
N ASN A 300 6.58 -7.26 3.54
CA ASN A 300 7.45 -8.10 4.37
C ASN A 300 8.94 -7.98 4.02
N ALA A 301 9.28 -7.65 2.76
CA ALA A 301 10.66 -7.43 2.36
C ALA A 301 11.31 -6.29 3.15
N ILE A 302 10.54 -5.24 3.48
CA ILE A 302 11.02 -4.13 4.30
C ILE A 302 11.26 -4.58 5.74
N ILE A 303 10.36 -5.39 6.32
CA ILE A 303 10.56 -5.96 7.66
C ILE A 303 11.84 -6.80 7.68
N SER A 304 12.06 -7.63 6.66
CA SER A 304 13.27 -8.47 6.53
C SER A 304 14.55 -7.65 6.35
N CYS A 305 14.46 -6.50 5.67
CA CYS A 305 15.60 -5.62 5.42
C CYS A 305 16.06 -4.88 6.68
N ILE A 306 15.12 -4.50 7.56
CA ILE A 306 15.40 -3.60 8.69
C ILE A 306 15.43 -4.36 10.03
N GLY A 307 14.53 -5.34 10.21
CA GLY A 307 14.24 -5.96 11.50
C GLY A 307 15.30 -6.98 11.93
N PHE A 308 15.43 -7.17 13.23
CA PHE A 308 16.28 -8.19 13.82
C PHE A 308 15.51 -9.53 13.88
N ASN A 309 16.13 -10.63 13.39
CA ASN A 309 15.54 -11.99 13.34
C ASN A 309 14.14 -12.06 12.65
N ALA A 310 13.86 -11.13 11.75
CA ALA A 310 12.55 -11.03 11.10
C ALA A 310 12.21 -12.30 10.30
N THR A 311 13.19 -12.92 9.64
CA THR A 311 12.99 -14.10 8.79
C THR A 311 12.57 -15.36 9.54
N GLU A 312 12.79 -15.46 10.85
CA GLU A 312 12.40 -16.59 11.68
C GLU A 312 10.93 -16.53 12.09
N ASN A 313 10.31 -15.36 12.06
CA ASN A 313 8.94 -15.15 12.55
C ASN A 313 7.90 -15.12 11.43
N LYS A 314 7.69 -16.27 10.80
CA LYS A 314 6.68 -16.43 9.74
C LYS A 314 5.26 -16.03 10.16
N GLY A 315 4.92 -16.10 11.45
CA GLY A 315 3.61 -15.67 11.96
C GLY A 315 3.40 -14.18 11.80
N VAL A 316 4.41 -13.37 12.15
CA VAL A 316 4.40 -11.92 11.94
C VAL A 316 4.25 -11.58 10.45
N PHE A 317 4.98 -12.29 9.60
CA PHE A 317 4.89 -12.08 8.15
C PHE A 317 3.50 -12.40 7.59
N LEU A 318 2.89 -13.49 8.06
CA LEU A 318 1.55 -13.87 7.63
C LEU A 318 0.50 -12.84 8.09
N GLU A 319 0.57 -12.40 9.35
CA GLU A 319 -0.33 -11.39 9.89
C GLU A 319 -0.16 -10.05 9.15
N ASN A 320 1.08 -9.61 8.91
CA ASN A 320 1.36 -8.40 8.15
C ASN A 320 0.82 -8.48 6.70
N MET A 321 1.00 -9.62 6.05
CA MET A 321 0.54 -9.85 4.68
C MET A 321 -0.99 -9.83 4.59
N VAL A 322 -1.68 -10.45 5.56
CA VAL A 322 -3.15 -10.42 5.63
C VAL A 322 -3.65 -8.98 5.84
N PHE A 323 -3.00 -8.21 6.72
CA PHE A 323 -3.32 -6.80 6.90
C PHE A 323 -3.20 -6.01 5.60
N VAL A 324 -2.06 -6.14 4.90
CA VAL A 324 -1.83 -5.43 3.63
C VAL A 324 -2.86 -5.82 2.58
N GLU A 325 -3.27 -7.09 2.54
CA GLU A 325 -4.30 -7.54 1.62
C GLU A 325 -5.68 -6.97 1.98
N LEU A 326 -6.05 -6.88 3.26
CA LEU A 326 -7.28 -6.20 3.68
C LEU A 326 -7.27 -4.72 3.27
N LYS A 327 -6.13 -4.04 3.43
CA LYS A 327 -5.96 -2.65 2.97
C LYS A 327 -6.05 -2.52 1.46
N ARG A 328 -5.45 -3.45 0.70
CA ARG A 328 -5.53 -3.51 -0.77
C ARG A 328 -6.97 -3.62 -1.27
N ARG A 329 -7.82 -4.33 -0.53
CA ARG A 329 -9.27 -4.45 -0.79
C ARG A 329 -10.06 -3.18 -0.43
N GLY A 330 -9.40 -2.11 0.03
CA GLY A 330 -10.04 -0.86 0.44
C GLY A 330 -10.83 -0.93 1.73
N LEU A 331 -10.60 -1.96 2.57
CA LEU A 331 -11.38 -2.19 3.76
C LEU A 331 -10.91 -1.29 4.93
N ASP A 332 -11.89 -0.87 5.75
CA ASP A 332 -11.62 -0.11 6.98
C ASP A 332 -11.41 -1.09 8.14
N VAL A 333 -10.16 -1.27 8.53
CA VAL A 333 -9.70 -2.34 9.41
C VAL A 333 -9.32 -1.80 10.78
N TYR A 334 -9.69 -2.54 11.82
CA TYR A 334 -9.33 -2.34 13.23
C TYR A 334 -8.91 -3.67 13.84
N TYR A 335 -8.30 -3.65 15.04
CA TYR A 335 -8.19 -4.85 15.85
C TYR A 335 -9.21 -4.82 16.99
N TYR A 336 -9.63 -6.00 17.43
CA TYR A 336 -10.49 -6.16 18.59
C TYR A 336 -9.68 -6.68 19.78
N SER A 337 -9.98 -6.18 20.98
CA SER A 337 -9.39 -6.69 22.21
C SER A 337 -10.25 -6.34 23.40
N ASP A 338 -10.79 -7.37 24.05
CA ASP A 338 -11.41 -7.29 25.37
C ASP A 338 -10.78 -8.37 26.26
N LYS A 339 -11.43 -9.48 26.55
CA LYS A 339 -10.84 -10.63 27.26
C LYS A 339 -9.88 -11.41 26.36
N LYS A 340 -10.21 -11.51 25.08
CA LYS A 340 -9.37 -12.09 24.04
C LYS A 340 -9.06 -11.04 22.98
N GLU A 341 -8.13 -11.37 22.10
CA GLU A 341 -7.76 -10.54 20.95
C GLU A 341 -8.24 -11.20 19.67
N CYS A 342 -8.79 -10.39 18.75
CA CYS A 342 -8.95 -10.76 17.36
C CYS A 342 -8.14 -9.79 16.50
N ASP A 343 -7.31 -10.34 15.59
CA ASP A 343 -6.32 -9.56 14.87
C ASP A 343 -6.94 -8.48 14.02
N PHE A 344 -8.02 -8.81 13.30
CA PHE A 344 -8.69 -7.84 12.44
C PHE A 344 -10.21 -7.96 12.54
N ILE A 345 -10.86 -6.82 12.59
CA ILE A 345 -12.28 -6.66 12.31
C ILE A 345 -12.44 -5.60 11.22
N VAL A 346 -13.40 -5.81 10.33
CA VAL A 346 -13.69 -4.93 9.21
C VAL A 346 -14.95 -4.14 9.48
N ARG A 347 -14.89 -2.82 9.24
CA ARG A 347 -16.03 -1.93 9.34
C ARG A 347 -16.51 -1.51 7.96
N GLN A 348 -17.83 -1.57 7.76
CA GLN A 348 -18.48 -0.98 6.59
C GLN A 348 -19.56 0.00 7.08
N GLY A 349 -19.38 1.26 6.78
CA GLY A 349 -20.22 2.32 7.31
C GLY A 349 -20.13 2.38 8.85
N ILE A 350 -21.23 2.08 9.54
CA ILE A 350 -21.30 2.09 11.02
C ILE A 350 -21.24 0.68 11.64
N ARG A 351 -21.19 -0.37 10.83
CA ARG A 351 -21.27 -1.77 11.31
C ARG A 351 -19.94 -2.48 11.11
N ILE A 352 -19.63 -3.37 12.04
CA ILE A 352 -18.59 -4.39 11.84
C ILE A 352 -19.24 -5.52 11.05
N THR A 353 -18.60 -5.95 9.96
CA THR A 353 -19.10 -6.96 9.03
C THR A 353 -18.33 -8.26 9.07
N ASP A 354 -17.04 -8.22 9.43
CA ASP A 354 -16.17 -9.39 9.40
C ASP A 354 -15.19 -9.38 10.57
N ALA A 355 -14.75 -10.58 10.96
CA ALA A 355 -13.69 -10.82 11.93
C ALA A 355 -12.69 -11.85 11.39
N TYR A 356 -11.40 -11.51 11.45
CA TYR A 356 -10.29 -12.33 10.97
C TYR A 356 -9.26 -12.54 12.07
N GLN A 357 -8.89 -13.79 12.28
CA GLN A 357 -7.75 -14.19 13.09
C GLN A 357 -6.68 -14.75 12.18
N VAL A 358 -5.39 -14.61 12.53
CA VAL A 358 -4.28 -15.08 11.69
C VAL A 358 -3.35 -15.95 12.49
N THR A 359 -3.07 -17.15 12.00
CA THR A 359 -2.13 -18.06 12.64
C THR A 359 -1.41 -18.92 11.60
N LEU A 360 -0.17 -19.36 11.88
CA LEU A 360 0.54 -20.25 10.94
C LEU A 360 -0.16 -21.59 10.77
N ASN A 361 -0.61 -22.19 11.87
CA ASN A 361 -1.33 -23.45 11.86
C ASN A 361 -2.16 -23.61 13.14
N MET A 362 -3.08 -24.56 13.11
CA MET A 362 -3.96 -24.91 14.22
C MET A 362 -3.70 -26.32 14.74
N SER A 363 -2.50 -26.88 14.56
CA SER A 363 -2.17 -28.26 14.93
C SER A 363 -2.09 -28.46 16.44
N SER A 364 -1.66 -27.45 17.21
CA SER A 364 -1.67 -27.52 18.66
C SER A 364 -3.09 -27.25 19.21
N PRO A 365 -3.62 -28.11 20.09
CA PRO A 365 -4.94 -27.87 20.73
C PRO A 365 -5.03 -26.52 21.42
N GLN A 366 -3.97 -26.08 22.11
CA GLN A 366 -3.90 -24.81 22.82
C GLN A 366 -3.96 -23.61 21.85
N THR A 367 -3.21 -23.67 20.73
CA THR A 367 -3.26 -22.65 19.68
C THR A 367 -4.66 -22.61 19.08
N ARG A 368 -5.20 -23.78 18.72
CA ARG A 368 -6.54 -23.90 18.14
C ARG A 368 -7.61 -23.25 19.03
N GLU A 369 -7.64 -23.60 20.31
CA GLU A 369 -8.59 -23.03 21.27
C GLU A 369 -8.44 -21.52 21.40
N ARG A 370 -7.20 -21.02 21.47
CA ARG A 370 -6.92 -19.59 21.58
C ARG A 370 -7.42 -18.81 20.36
N GLU A 371 -7.10 -19.27 19.15
CA GLU A 371 -7.47 -18.57 17.90
C GLU A 371 -8.99 -18.60 17.69
N ILE A 372 -9.64 -19.73 17.94
CA ILE A 372 -11.08 -19.84 17.88
C ILE A 372 -11.74 -18.92 18.92
N ALA A 373 -11.23 -18.89 20.15
CA ALA A 373 -11.80 -18.05 21.21
C ALA A 373 -11.67 -16.56 20.87
N GLY A 374 -10.56 -16.13 20.23
CA GLY A 374 -10.36 -14.74 19.81
C GLY A 374 -11.39 -14.30 18.77
N VAL A 375 -11.49 -15.04 17.66
CA VAL A 375 -12.45 -14.69 16.60
C VAL A 375 -13.91 -14.81 17.09
N ARG A 376 -14.24 -15.81 17.90
CA ARG A 376 -15.61 -15.97 18.45
C ARG A 376 -16.01 -14.84 19.37
N GLU A 377 -15.12 -14.35 20.23
CA GLU A 377 -15.41 -13.22 21.10
C GLU A 377 -15.75 -11.96 20.27
N ALA A 378 -14.99 -11.70 19.22
CA ALA A 378 -15.30 -10.60 18.29
C ALA A 378 -16.63 -10.81 17.56
N MET A 379 -16.90 -12.05 17.09
CA MET A 379 -18.18 -12.39 16.45
C MET A 379 -19.37 -12.14 17.39
N GLN A 380 -19.26 -12.55 18.65
CA GLN A 380 -20.32 -12.32 19.66
C GLN A 380 -20.51 -10.84 19.95
N ALA A 381 -19.42 -10.07 20.12
CA ALA A 381 -19.46 -8.63 20.40
C ALA A 381 -20.21 -7.83 19.32
N TYR A 382 -20.13 -8.29 18.06
CA TYR A 382 -20.72 -7.59 16.91
C TYR A 382 -21.85 -8.36 16.22
N SER A 383 -22.33 -9.45 16.83
CA SER A 383 -23.42 -10.29 16.30
C SER A 383 -23.16 -10.82 14.90
N LEU A 384 -21.93 -11.25 14.65
CA LEU A 384 -21.53 -11.85 13.37
C LEU A 384 -21.91 -13.33 13.35
N SER A 385 -22.53 -13.79 12.27
CA SER A 385 -22.85 -15.21 12.05
C SER A 385 -21.63 -15.99 11.53
N LYS A 386 -20.61 -15.28 10.99
CA LYS A 386 -19.44 -15.87 10.38
C LYS A 386 -18.16 -15.14 10.77
N GLY A 387 -17.08 -15.88 10.99
CA GLY A 387 -15.73 -15.36 11.18
C GLY A 387 -14.72 -16.22 10.41
N TYR A 388 -13.48 -15.74 10.35
CA TYR A 388 -12.43 -16.36 9.55
C TYR A 388 -11.16 -16.55 10.37
N ILE A 389 -10.49 -17.70 10.17
CA ILE A 389 -9.13 -17.91 10.61
C ILE A 389 -8.27 -18.12 9.37
N ILE A 390 -7.36 -17.18 9.12
CA ILE A 390 -6.44 -17.26 7.98
C ILE A 390 -5.17 -17.95 8.42
N THR A 391 -4.82 -19.04 7.73
CA THR A 391 -3.69 -19.92 8.09
C THR A 391 -2.68 -19.99 6.95
N PHE A 392 -1.48 -20.47 7.23
CA PHE A 392 -0.54 -20.82 6.17
C PHE A 392 -1.00 -22.09 5.44
N GLU A 393 -1.47 -23.09 6.19
CA GLU A 393 -1.97 -24.38 5.70
C GLU A 393 -3.21 -24.81 6.48
N GLY A 394 -4.02 -25.63 5.85
CA GLY A 394 -5.23 -26.20 6.46
C GLY A 394 -6.50 -25.45 6.01
N LYS A 395 -7.57 -26.21 5.84
CA LYS A 395 -8.89 -25.71 5.46
C LYS A 395 -9.94 -26.55 6.17
N GLU A 396 -10.81 -25.89 6.93
CA GLU A 396 -11.94 -26.53 7.60
C GLU A 396 -13.06 -25.52 7.85
N THR A 397 -14.25 -26.04 8.13
CA THR A 397 -15.41 -25.26 8.57
C THR A 397 -15.81 -25.74 9.95
N ILE A 398 -15.85 -24.84 10.92
CA ILE A 398 -16.21 -25.12 12.31
C ILE A 398 -17.59 -24.51 12.55
N THR A 399 -18.60 -25.36 12.78
CA THR A 399 -19.96 -24.92 13.11
C THR A 399 -20.20 -25.11 14.60
N PHE A 400 -20.77 -24.11 15.27
CA PHE A 400 -21.07 -24.09 16.69
C PHE A 400 -22.55 -24.34 16.95
N GLU A 401 -22.91 -24.67 18.19
CA GLU A 401 -24.29 -24.93 18.62
C GLU A 401 -25.24 -23.75 18.38
N ASP A 402 -24.73 -22.53 18.40
CA ASP A 402 -25.45 -21.29 18.11
C ASP A 402 -25.59 -21.00 16.59
N ASN A 403 -25.27 -21.95 15.74
CA ASN A 403 -25.24 -21.85 14.26
C ASN A 403 -24.26 -20.81 13.72
N THR A 404 -23.37 -20.28 14.55
CA THR A 404 -22.27 -19.46 14.03
C THR A 404 -21.19 -20.32 13.41
N VAL A 405 -20.47 -19.79 12.42
CA VAL A 405 -19.49 -20.52 11.62
C VAL A 405 -18.15 -19.82 11.66
N VAL A 406 -17.08 -20.58 11.88
CA VAL A 406 -15.71 -20.12 11.66
C VAL A 406 -15.11 -20.90 10.49
N GLU A 407 -14.73 -20.18 9.43
CA GLU A 407 -14.02 -20.76 8.30
C GLU A 407 -12.51 -20.61 8.48
N VAL A 408 -11.81 -21.74 8.44
CA VAL A 408 -10.34 -21.78 8.35
C VAL A 408 -9.94 -21.88 6.90
N ILE A 409 -9.18 -20.88 6.42
CA ILE A 409 -8.83 -20.75 5.01
C ILE A 409 -7.31 -20.51 4.87
N PRO A 410 -6.61 -21.24 3.98
CA PRO A 410 -5.21 -20.92 3.68
C PRO A 410 -5.08 -19.51 3.07
N ALA A 411 -4.12 -18.73 3.52
CA ALA A 411 -3.93 -17.34 3.09
C ALA A 411 -3.75 -17.20 1.57
N TRP A 412 -3.02 -18.13 0.94
CA TRP A 412 -2.86 -18.12 -0.52
C TRP A 412 -4.20 -18.29 -1.26
N GLU A 413 -5.09 -19.15 -0.76
CA GLU A 413 -6.42 -19.35 -1.35
C GLU A 413 -7.31 -18.14 -1.10
N TRP A 414 -7.31 -17.58 0.12
CA TRP A 414 -8.06 -16.40 0.48
C TRP A 414 -7.64 -15.17 -0.35
N MET A 415 -6.34 -14.98 -0.59
CA MET A 415 -5.84 -13.88 -1.44
C MET A 415 -6.25 -14.03 -2.90
N LEU A 416 -6.23 -15.26 -3.45
CA LEU A 416 -6.57 -15.52 -4.85
C LEU A 416 -8.09 -15.55 -5.12
N GLN A 417 -8.93 -15.62 -4.09
CA GLN A 417 -10.39 -15.49 -4.23
C GLN A 417 -10.86 -14.05 -4.48
N TYR A 418 -10.03 -13.06 -4.14
CA TYR A 418 -10.36 -11.66 -4.38
C TYR A 418 -10.17 -11.30 -5.86
N ASP A 419 -11.25 -10.85 -6.47
CA ASP A 419 -11.26 -10.34 -7.83
C ASP A 419 -11.60 -8.84 -7.78
N PRO A 420 -10.63 -7.94 -8.01
CA PRO A 420 -10.88 -6.51 -7.93
C PRO A 420 -11.89 -6.01 -8.98
N ALA A 421 -12.17 -6.80 -10.02
CA ALA A 421 -13.20 -6.45 -11.02
C ALA A 421 -14.63 -6.70 -10.51
N LYS A 422 -14.80 -7.38 -9.38
CA LYS A 422 -16.10 -7.71 -8.77
C LYS A 422 -16.33 -7.01 -7.43
N ALA A 423 -15.38 -6.20 -6.96
CA ALA A 423 -15.40 -5.54 -5.66
C ALA A 423 -15.99 -4.09 -5.72
#